data_a7ed9d72d17a537063ee5d02180c257d
#
_entry.id   a7ed9d72d17a537063ee5d02180c257d
#
_cell.length_a   1.000
_cell.length_b   1.000
_cell.length_c   1.000
_cell.angle_alpha   90.00
_cell.angle_beta   90.00
_cell.angle_gamma   90.00
#
_symmetry.space_group_name_H-M   'P 1'
#
loop_
_entity.id
_entity.type
_entity.pdbx_description
1 polymer ?
#
loop_
_entity_poly.entity_id
_entity_poly.type
_entity_poly.pdbx_seq_one_letter_code
_entity_poly.pdbx_strand_id
1 'polypeptide(L)'
;MPKPKPSPRNRGNAIALLVIDFQIGLFEKPTPVYHAAEILVNANNLIQRAHLAGISVVYIQHCNDSFLQKDTPDWQLHQELLPPAENDLRIYKRHGSAFRDTYLEQELEARHVGDLLICGLVTHGCVRAACLDACQMGYRVTLAADAHSSFSKDAPRLIEEWNTRLAQAGVQVLPAGEINFTTEVALA
;
A
#
# COMPACT_ATOMS: atom_id res chain seq x y z
N MET A 1 21.65 17.65 16.32
CA MET A 1 21.94 16.22 16.52
C MET A 1 20.80 15.44 15.89
N PRO A 2 21.03 14.49 14.99
CA PRO A 2 19.96 13.64 14.46
C PRO A 2 19.40 12.77 15.62
N LYS A 3 18.09 12.67 15.70
CA LYS A 3 17.42 11.78 16.69
C LYS A 3 17.92 10.35 16.46
N PRO A 4 18.22 9.59 17.51
CA PRO A 4 18.63 8.20 17.37
C PRO A 4 17.52 7.44 16.62
N LYS A 5 17.92 6.62 15.63
CA LYS A 5 16.99 5.68 14.98
C LYS A 5 16.38 4.82 16.08
N PRO A 6 15.04 4.68 16.13
CA PRO A 6 14.44 3.75 17.07
C PRO A 6 15.05 2.37 16.78
N SER A 7 15.40 1.66 17.86
CA SER A 7 15.80 0.25 17.76
C SER A 7 14.70 -0.51 17.00
N PRO A 8 15.06 -1.49 16.13
CA PRO A 8 14.08 -2.26 15.42
C PRO A 8 13.14 -2.91 16.43
N ARG A 9 11.88 -2.48 16.43
CA ARG A 9 10.85 -3.16 17.21
C ARG A 9 10.81 -4.60 16.70
N ASN A 10 10.80 -5.55 17.63
CA ASN A 10 10.61 -6.94 17.25
C ASN A 10 9.17 -7.10 16.76
N ARG A 11 8.96 -6.86 15.47
CA ARG A 11 7.66 -7.03 14.80
C ARG A 11 7.38 -8.52 14.66
N GLY A 12 6.11 -8.90 14.59
CA GLY A 12 5.70 -10.28 14.34
C GLY A 12 6.15 -10.81 12.97
N ASN A 13 5.68 -12.00 12.64
CA ASN A 13 6.00 -12.66 11.35
C ASN A 13 4.78 -12.74 10.41
N ALA A 14 3.62 -12.23 10.83
CA ALA A 14 2.46 -12.20 9.96
C ALA A 14 2.65 -11.16 8.84
N ILE A 15 1.98 -11.41 7.71
CA ILE A 15 1.99 -10.54 6.53
C ILE A 15 0.66 -9.79 6.47
N ALA A 16 0.69 -8.55 5.98
CA ALA A 16 -0.53 -7.82 5.57
C ALA A 16 -0.32 -7.15 4.21
N LEU A 17 -1.37 -7.11 3.40
CA LEU A 17 -1.42 -6.39 2.13
C LEU A 17 -2.10 -5.03 2.35
N LEU A 18 -1.40 -3.93 2.06
CA LEU A 18 -1.95 -2.58 2.05
C LEU A 18 -2.34 -2.19 0.62
N VAL A 19 -3.63 -1.97 0.41
CA VAL A 19 -4.23 -1.53 -0.86
C VAL A 19 -4.58 -0.05 -0.73
N ILE A 20 -3.72 0.82 -1.29
CA ILE A 20 -3.71 2.26 -0.98
C ILE A 20 -4.43 3.06 -2.06
N ASP A 21 -5.49 3.79 -1.67
CA ASP A 21 -6.13 4.86 -2.43
C ASP A 21 -6.59 4.46 -3.86
N PHE A 22 -7.06 3.23 -4.05
CA PHE A 22 -7.73 2.82 -5.30
C PHE A 22 -9.16 3.40 -5.37
N GLN A 23 -9.28 4.74 -5.34
CA GLN A 23 -10.55 5.47 -5.27
C GLN A 23 -10.92 6.07 -6.63
N ILE A 24 -12.21 6.05 -7.00
CA ILE A 24 -12.75 6.51 -8.28
C ILE A 24 -12.19 7.89 -8.64
N GLY A 25 -12.26 8.87 -7.75
CA GLY A 25 -11.83 10.24 -8.02
C GLY A 25 -10.33 10.40 -8.32
N LEU A 26 -9.49 9.40 -8.04
CA LEU A 26 -8.09 9.39 -8.47
C LEU A 26 -7.92 8.88 -9.90
N PHE A 27 -8.79 8.00 -10.36
CA PHE A 27 -8.79 7.49 -11.74
C PHE A 27 -9.46 8.46 -12.71
N GLU A 28 -10.39 9.30 -12.23
CA GLU A 28 -11.13 10.29 -13.04
C GLU A 28 -10.42 11.65 -13.16
N LYS A 29 -9.12 11.71 -12.92
CA LYS A 29 -8.33 12.93 -13.10
C LYS A 29 -8.19 13.29 -14.58
N PRO A 30 -8.03 14.60 -14.92
CA PRO A 30 -7.82 15.04 -16.31
C PRO A 30 -6.63 14.35 -16.99
N THR A 31 -5.57 14.03 -16.23
CA THR A 31 -4.51 13.12 -16.69
C THR A 31 -4.84 11.73 -16.13
N PRO A 32 -5.07 10.74 -17.00
CA PRO A 32 -5.42 9.40 -16.55
C PRO A 32 -4.29 8.76 -15.72
N VAL A 33 -4.65 7.84 -14.85
CA VAL A 33 -3.68 6.97 -14.18
C VAL A 33 -2.94 6.15 -15.24
N TYR A 34 -1.62 6.21 -15.23
CA TYR A 34 -0.79 5.45 -16.16
C TYR A 34 -0.97 3.96 -15.92
N HIS A 35 -1.22 3.19 -16.99
CA HIS A 35 -1.50 1.74 -16.95
C HIS A 35 -2.64 1.36 -15.98
N ALA A 36 -3.70 2.16 -15.91
CA ALA A 36 -4.81 1.99 -14.96
C ALA A 36 -5.37 0.56 -14.92
N ALA A 37 -5.65 -0.04 -16.08
CA ALA A 37 -6.18 -1.40 -16.16
C ALA A 37 -5.17 -2.45 -15.63
N GLU A 38 -3.89 -2.29 -15.93
CA GLU A 38 -2.84 -3.22 -15.50
C GLU A 38 -2.66 -3.20 -13.99
N ILE A 39 -2.59 -2.02 -13.37
CA ILE A 39 -2.45 -1.94 -11.91
C ILE A 39 -3.68 -2.46 -11.17
N LEU A 40 -4.89 -2.33 -11.73
CA LEU A 40 -6.11 -2.91 -11.17
C LEU A 40 -6.07 -4.44 -11.25
N VAL A 41 -5.65 -5.00 -12.37
CA VAL A 41 -5.47 -6.46 -12.53
C VAL A 41 -4.44 -6.98 -11.52
N ASN A 42 -3.28 -6.32 -11.40
CA ASN A 42 -2.22 -6.73 -10.49
C ASN A 42 -2.64 -6.60 -9.03
N ALA A 43 -3.32 -5.51 -8.65
CA ALA A 43 -3.87 -5.34 -7.30
C ALA A 43 -4.91 -6.43 -6.97
N ASN A 44 -5.83 -6.74 -7.89
CA ASN A 44 -6.82 -7.80 -7.70
C ASN A 44 -6.16 -9.18 -7.54
N ASN A 45 -5.13 -9.48 -8.33
CA ASN A 45 -4.35 -10.72 -8.18
C ASN A 45 -3.69 -10.81 -6.81
N LEU A 46 -3.11 -9.71 -6.31
CA LEU A 46 -2.53 -9.65 -4.97
C LEU A 46 -3.59 -9.86 -3.89
N ILE A 47 -4.74 -9.19 -3.98
CA ILE A 47 -5.85 -9.31 -3.03
C ILE A 47 -6.36 -10.76 -3.00
N GLN A 48 -6.63 -11.34 -4.16
CA GLN A 48 -7.12 -12.72 -4.25
C GLN A 48 -6.14 -13.73 -3.64
N ARG A 49 -4.85 -13.59 -3.95
CA ARG A 49 -3.80 -14.45 -3.39
C ARG A 49 -3.62 -14.25 -1.89
N ALA A 50 -3.75 -13.03 -1.39
CA ALA A 50 -3.74 -12.72 0.04
C ALA A 50 -4.90 -13.41 0.76
N HIS A 51 -6.12 -13.32 0.22
CA HIS A 51 -7.29 -14.01 0.78
C HIS A 51 -7.12 -15.54 0.80
N LEU A 52 -6.63 -16.12 -0.31
CA LEU A 52 -6.37 -17.57 -0.39
C LEU A 52 -5.29 -18.03 0.62
N ALA A 53 -4.35 -17.17 0.94
CA ALA A 53 -3.29 -17.43 1.93
C ALA A 53 -3.69 -17.08 3.38
N GLY A 54 -4.91 -16.58 3.62
CA GLY A 54 -5.36 -16.14 4.94
C GLY A 54 -4.64 -14.89 5.47
N ILE A 55 -4.09 -14.07 4.57
CA ILE A 55 -3.34 -12.85 4.90
C ILE A 55 -4.31 -11.68 5.04
N SER A 56 -4.09 -10.85 6.05
CA SER A 56 -4.88 -9.65 6.28
C SER A 56 -4.76 -8.66 5.12
N VAL A 57 -5.89 -8.26 4.53
CA VAL A 57 -5.95 -7.18 3.54
C VAL A 57 -6.46 -5.92 4.19
N VAL A 58 -5.78 -4.80 3.93
CA VAL A 58 -6.11 -3.48 4.48
C VAL A 58 -6.37 -2.52 3.35
N TYR A 59 -7.61 -2.12 3.17
CA TYR A 59 -8.00 -1.08 2.22
C TYR A 59 -7.83 0.28 2.88
N ILE A 60 -7.01 1.13 2.27
CA ILE A 60 -6.72 2.47 2.76
C ILE A 60 -7.33 3.47 1.80
N GLN A 61 -8.16 4.38 2.33
CA GLN A 61 -8.83 5.42 1.55
C GLN A 61 -8.46 6.80 2.08
N HIS A 62 -8.03 7.66 1.18
CA HIS A 62 -7.76 9.05 1.49
C HIS A 62 -9.07 9.83 1.58
N CYS A 63 -9.17 10.68 2.61
CA CYS A 63 -10.28 11.61 2.80
C CYS A 63 -9.77 13.05 2.78
N ASN A 64 -10.41 13.92 2.02
CA ASN A 64 -10.16 15.36 2.06
C ASN A 64 -11.48 16.13 1.95
N ASP A 65 -11.43 17.44 2.08
CA ASP A 65 -12.61 18.30 2.03
C ASP A 65 -12.89 18.83 0.61
N SER A 66 -12.28 18.20 -0.42
CA SER A 66 -12.46 18.55 -1.84
C SER A 66 -13.03 17.38 -2.64
N PHE A 67 -12.24 16.73 -3.49
CA PHE A 67 -12.72 15.70 -4.43
C PHE A 67 -12.76 14.26 -3.85
N LEU A 68 -12.15 14.02 -2.68
CA LEU A 68 -12.26 12.74 -1.97
C LEU A 68 -13.01 12.93 -0.63
N GLN A 69 -14.10 13.67 -0.67
CA GLN A 69 -14.94 13.83 0.49
C GLN A 69 -15.61 12.51 0.82
N LYS A 70 -15.52 12.10 2.08
CA LYS A 70 -16.06 10.81 2.55
C LYS A 70 -17.53 10.64 2.14
N ASP A 71 -17.89 9.44 1.74
CA ASP A 71 -19.22 9.01 1.31
C ASP A 71 -19.70 9.61 -0.03
N THR A 72 -18.87 10.37 -0.77
CA THR A 72 -19.15 10.77 -2.15
C THR A 72 -18.78 9.67 -3.16
N PRO A 73 -19.30 9.71 -4.41
CA PRO A 73 -18.91 8.75 -5.46
C PRO A 73 -17.39 8.69 -5.68
N ASP A 74 -16.72 9.83 -5.77
CA ASP A 74 -15.27 9.92 -6.02
C ASP A 74 -14.44 9.28 -4.90
N TRP A 75 -14.97 9.29 -3.68
CA TRP A 75 -14.31 8.68 -2.53
C TRP A 75 -14.40 7.16 -2.53
N GLN A 76 -15.40 6.56 -3.19
CA GLN A 76 -15.58 5.11 -3.22
C GLN A 76 -14.38 4.41 -3.88
N LEU A 77 -14.19 3.14 -3.53
CA LEU A 77 -13.20 2.28 -4.20
C LEU A 77 -13.59 2.11 -5.67
N HIS A 78 -12.57 1.99 -6.52
CA HIS A 78 -12.77 1.76 -7.95
C HIS A 78 -13.61 0.50 -8.21
N GLN A 79 -14.54 0.57 -9.16
CA GLN A 79 -15.53 -0.50 -9.40
C GLN A 79 -14.89 -1.82 -9.86
N GLU A 80 -13.75 -1.77 -10.54
CA GLU A 80 -13.00 -2.94 -10.98
C GLU A 80 -12.05 -3.50 -9.90
N LEU A 81 -11.89 -2.82 -8.77
CA LEU A 81 -11.13 -3.37 -7.64
C LEU A 81 -11.99 -4.40 -6.91
N LEU A 82 -11.41 -5.54 -6.54
CA LEU A 82 -12.08 -6.51 -5.68
C LEU A 82 -12.54 -5.81 -4.38
N PRO A 83 -13.83 -5.92 -4.04
CA PRO A 83 -14.35 -5.26 -2.85
C PRO A 83 -13.79 -5.91 -1.58
N PRO A 84 -13.67 -5.14 -0.48
CA PRO A 84 -13.27 -5.68 0.81
C PRO A 84 -14.18 -6.82 1.27
N ALA A 85 -13.58 -7.94 1.66
CA ALA A 85 -14.27 -9.05 2.34
C ALA A 85 -14.64 -8.67 3.79
N GLU A 86 -15.43 -9.49 4.45
CA GLU A 86 -15.94 -9.24 5.81
C GLU A 86 -14.81 -9.02 6.84
N ASN A 87 -13.71 -9.75 6.70
CA ASN A 87 -12.58 -9.70 7.63
C ASN A 87 -11.49 -8.70 7.22
N ASP A 88 -11.66 -7.99 6.10
CA ASP A 88 -10.70 -7.00 5.65
C ASP A 88 -10.83 -5.71 6.44
N LEU A 89 -9.68 -5.07 6.66
CA LEU A 89 -9.65 -3.80 7.35
C LEU A 89 -9.90 -2.63 6.40
N ARG A 90 -10.55 -1.59 6.91
CA ARG A 90 -10.73 -0.31 6.22
C ARG A 90 -10.14 0.80 7.06
N ILE A 91 -9.15 1.48 6.53
CA ILE A 91 -8.47 2.60 7.18
C ILE A 91 -8.74 3.87 6.39
N TYR A 92 -9.19 4.90 7.07
CA TYR A 92 -9.41 6.22 6.48
C TYR A 92 -8.34 7.18 6.97
N LYS A 93 -7.69 7.88 6.04
CA LYS A 93 -6.59 8.81 6.35
C LYS A 93 -6.83 10.19 5.74
N ARG A 94 -6.26 11.20 6.35
CA ARG A 94 -6.25 12.58 5.84
C ARG A 94 -4.86 13.06 5.42
N HIS A 95 -3.83 12.26 5.64
CA HIS A 95 -2.44 12.56 5.32
C HIS A 95 -1.90 11.63 4.22
N GLY A 96 -0.76 11.98 3.63
CA GLY A 96 -0.10 11.11 2.66
C GLY A 96 0.30 9.76 3.26
N SER A 97 0.80 9.74 4.49
CA SER A 97 1.09 8.52 5.21
C SER A 97 -0.19 7.79 5.66
N ALA A 98 -0.19 6.47 5.53
CA ALA A 98 -1.25 5.60 6.02
C ALA A 98 -1.23 5.43 7.55
N PHE A 99 -0.11 5.74 8.19
CA PHE A 99 0.10 5.57 9.63
C PHE A 99 -0.22 6.83 10.43
N ARG A 100 -0.12 8.00 9.78
CA ARG A 100 -0.30 9.27 10.48
C ARG A 100 -1.76 9.54 10.81
N ASP A 101 -2.03 9.74 12.11
CA ASP A 101 -3.37 10.02 12.65
C ASP A 101 -4.43 8.97 12.26
N THR A 102 -4.00 7.69 12.20
CA THR A 102 -4.86 6.53 11.97
C THR A 102 -4.58 5.46 13.02
N TYR A 103 -5.42 4.45 13.08
CA TYR A 103 -5.24 3.27 13.95
C TYR A 103 -4.58 2.08 13.22
N LEU A 104 -3.97 2.31 12.03
CA LEU A 104 -3.35 1.25 11.24
C LEU A 104 -2.27 0.50 12.02
N GLU A 105 -1.36 1.21 12.72
CA GLU A 105 -0.30 0.55 13.49
C GLU A 105 -0.86 -0.38 14.57
N GLN A 106 -1.87 0.07 15.32
CA GLN A 106 -2.51 -0.74 16.36
C GLN A 106 -3.14 -2.02 15.78
N GLU A 107 -3.81 -1.90 14.63
CA GLU A 107 -4.43 -3.04 13.95
C GLU A 107 -3.39 -4.06 13.44
N LEU A 108 -2.27 -3.57 12.91
CA LEU A 108 -1.17 -4.42 12.46
C LEU A 108 -0.47 -5.10 13.64
N GLU A 109 -0.24 -4.39 14.74
CA GLU A 109 0.34 -4.95 15.97
C GLU A 109 -0.55 -6.03 16.59
N ALA A 110 -1.87 -5.80 16.69
CA ALA A 110 -2.83 -6.78 17.19
C ALA A 110 -2.85 -8.08 16.37
N ARG A 111 -2.45 -8.02 15.10
CA ARG A 111 -2.34 -9.16 14.19
C ARG A 111 -0.93 -9.72 14.06
N HIS A 112 0.01 -9.26 14.90
CA HIS A 112 1.41 -9.66 14.88
C HIS A 112 2.09 -9.48 13.50
N VAL A 113 1.69 -8.46 12.75
CA VAL A 113 2.23 -8.16 11.41
C VAL A 113 3.64 -7.62 11.53
N GLY A 114 4.56 -8.20 10.75
CA GLY A 114 5.94 -7.75 10.60
C GLY A 114 6.31 -7.46 9.14
N ASP A 115 5.56 -8.02 8.20
CA ASP A 115 5.76 -7.86 6.76
C ASP A 115 4.60 -7.12 6.13
N LEU A 116 4.91 -6.10 5.35
CA LEU A 116 3.91 -5.32 4.62
C LEU A 116 4.15 -5.43 3.13
N LEU A 117 3.12 -5.89 2.41
CA LEU A 117 3.04 -5.79 0.97
C LEU A 117 2.26 -4.54 0.63
N ILE A 118 2.74 -3.73 -0.31
CA ILE A 118 2.13 -2.43 -0.62
C ILE A 118 1.85 -2.35 -2.12
N CYS A 119 0.63 -1.92 -2.46
CA CYS A 119 0.23 -1.50 -3.80
C CYS A 119 -0.66 -0.26 -3.72
N GLY A 120 -0.83 0.49 -4.83
CA GLY A 120 -1.77 1.59 -4.82
C GLY A 120 -1.37 2.88 -5.52
N LEU A 121 -2.02 3.96 -5.14
CA LEU A 121 -1.88 5.30 -5.68
C LEU A 121 -1.53 6.33 -4.60
N VAL A 122 -0.81 7.40 -4.93
CA VAL A 122 0.03 7.54 -6.12
C VAL A 122 1.48 7.29 -5.72
N THR A 123 2.27 6.78 -6.66
CA THR A 123 3.68 6.39 -6.46
C THR A 123 4.49 7.38 -5.62
N HIS A 124 4.58 8.62 -6.06
CA HIS A 124 5.40 9.68 -5.43
C HIS A 124 4.73 10.35 -4.23
N GLY A 125 3.51 9.94 -3.89
CA GLY A 125 2.68 10.47 -2.80
C GLY A 125 2.46 9.45 -1.68
N CYS A 126 1.25 8.91 -1.60
CA CYS A 126 0.82 8.04 -0.51
C CYS A 126 1.56 6.70 -0.47
N VAL A 127 1.86 6.11 -1.63
CA VAL A 127 2.63 4.86 -1.70
C VAL A 127 4.03 5.05 -1.13
N ARG A 128 4.76 6.06 -1.62
CA ARG A 128 6.07 6.43 -1.08
C ARG A 128 6.03 6.66 0.42
N ALA A 129 5.07 7.46 0.90
CA ALA A 129 4.96 7.83 2.30
C ALA A 129 4.71 6.59 3.17
N ALA A 130 3.81 5.70 2.74
CA ALA A 130 3.52 4.46 3.45
C ALA A 130 4.76 3.54 3.52
N CYS A 131 5.49 3.36 2.41
CA CYS A 131 6.70 2.54 2.38
C CYS A 131 7.77 3.08 3.35
N LEU A 132 8.08 4.38 3.29
CA LEU A 132 9.13 4.98 4.11
C LEU A 132 8.79 4.97 5.60
N ASP A 133 7.54 5.31 5.95
CA ASP A 133 7.10 5.30 7.35
C ASP A 133 7.08 3.86 7.90
N ALA A 134 6.59 2.89 7.13
CA ALA A 134 6.63 1.48 7.51
C ALA A 134 8.06 0.99 7.79
N CYS A 135 9.03 1.32 6.93
CA CYS A 135 10.44 1.01 7.15
C CYS A 135 10.98 1.67 8.43
N GLN A 136 10.66 2.95 8.66
CA GLN A 136 11.08 3.67 9.87
C GLN A 136 10.48 3.07 11.15
N MET A 137 9.27 2.51 11.05
CA MET A 137 8.59 1.83 12.14
C MET A 137 9.07 0.38 12.34
N GLY A 138 9.98 -0.13 11.50
CA GLY A 138 10.61 -1.43 11.63
C GLY A 138 9.84 -2.59 10.95
N TYR A 139 8.91 -2.30 10.04
CA TYR A 139 8.32 -3.32 9.18
C TYR A 139 9.28 -3.73 8.07
N ARG A 140 9.23 -4.99 7.66
CA ARG A 140 9.80 -5.44 6.38
C ARG A 140 8.80 -5.09 5.28
N VAL A 141 9.24 -4.31 4.31
CA VAL A 141 8.34 -3.74 3.30
C VAL A 141 8.67 -4.28 1.92
N THR A 142 7.66 -4.81 1.23
CA THR A 142 7.71 -5.17 -0.18
C THR A 142 6.72 -4.29 -0.94
N LEU A 143 7.19 -3.61 -1.98
CA LEU A 143 6.36 -2.85 -2.91
C LEU A 143 6.15 -3.67 -4.18
N ALA A 144 4.89 -3.82 -4.60
CA ALA A 144 4.57 -4.42 -5.88
C ALA A 144 4.87 -3.42 -7.01
N ALA A 145 5.98 -3.62 -7.73
CA ALA A 145 6.57 -2.70 -8.69
C ALA A 145 5.64 -2.28 -9.85
N ASP A 146 4.71 -3.16 -10.18
CA ASP A 146 3.75 -3.05 -11.29
C ASP A 146 2.28 -2.97 -10.80
N ALA A 147 2.06 -2.74 -9.51
CA ALA A 147 0.74 -2.54 -8.90
C ALA A 147 0.61 -1.19 -8.21
N HIS A 148 1.42 -0.21 -8.59
CA HIS A 148 1.27 1.18 -8.21
C HIS A 148 1.49 2.11 -9.40
N SER A 149 0.92 3.31 -9.36
CA SER A 149 1.02 4.25 -10.49
C SER A 149 0.77 5.69 -10.07
N SER A 150 0.63 6.56 -11.07
CA SER A 150 0.36 7.98 -10.93
C SER A 150 -0.47 8.50 -12.11
N PHE A 151 -1.21 9.59 -11.88
CA PHE A 151 -1.86 10.39 -12.91
C PHE A 151 -0.98 11.58 -13.37
N SER A 152 0.32 11.53 -13.13
CA SER A 152 1.27 12.51 -13.67
C SER A 152 1.57 12.24 -15.14
N LYS A 153 1.81 13.30 -15.93
CA LYS A 153 2.31 13.17 -17.30
C LYS A 153 3.66 12.45 -17.38
N ASP A 154 4.45 12.54 -16.31
CA ASP A 154 5.76 11.88 -16.16
C ASP A 154 5.66 10.55 -15.40
N ALA A 155 4.49 9.92 -15.34
CA ALA A 155 4.27 8.72 -14.54
C ALA A 155 5.31 7.61 -14.78
N PRO A 156 5.68 7.25 -16.03
CA PRO A 156 6.69 6.20 -16.25
C PRO A 156 8.01 6.50 -15.54
N ARG A 157 8.52 7.73 -15.70
CA ARG A 157 9.78 8.16 -15.06
C ARG A 157 9.66 8.19 -13.53
N LEU A 158 8.55 8.69 -13.01
CA LEU A 158 8.31 8.74 -11.57
C LEU A 158 8.22 7.35 -10.93
N ILE A 159 7.60 6.39 -11.61
CA ILE A 159 7.51 5.00 -11.13
C ILE A 159 8.91 4.38 -11.06
N GLU A 160 9.70 4.47 -12.12
CA GLU A 160 11.06 3.93 -12.18
C GLU A 160 11.98 4.59 -11.13
N GLU A 161 11.92 5.91 -11.03
CA GLU A 161 12.70 6.68 -10.04
C GLU A 161 12.35 6.27 -8.61
N TRP A 162 11.05 6.14 -8.28
CA TRP A 162 10.65 5.78 -6.91
C TRP A 162 10.86 4.31 -6.61
N ASN A 163 10.74 3.40 -7.56
CA ASN A 163 11.14 2.01 -7.39
C ASN A 163 12.61 1.92 -7.00
N THR A 164 13.47 2.65 -7.69
CA THR A 164 14.91 2.72 -7.40
C THR A 164 15.19 3.34 -6.02
N ARG A 165 14.58 4.47 -5.71
CA ARG A 165 14.80 5.18 -4.43
C ARG A 165 14.28 4.39 -3.23
N LEU A 166 13.14 3.72 -3.36
CA LEU A 166 12.59 2.90 -2.30
C LEU A 166 13.42 1.65 -2.07
N ALA A 167 13.93 1.01 -3.14
CA ALA A 167 14.88 -0.09 -3.01
C ALA A 167 16.15 0.33 -2.26
N GLN A 168 16.70 1.52 -2.56
CA GLN A 168 17.85 2.08 -1.84
C GLN A 168 17.54 2.41 -0.36
N ALA A 169 16.28 2.65 -0.04
CA ALA A 169 15.81 2.89 1.33
C ALA A 169 15.50 1.60 2.11
N GLY A 170 15.70 0.41 1.49
CA GLY A 170 15.50 -0.88 2.14
C GLY A 170 14.14 -1.54 1.88
N VAL A 171 13.34 -0.99 0.97
CA VAL A 171 12.10 -1.64 0.50
C VAL A 171 12.46 -2.69 -0.53
N GLN A 172 11.92 -3.89 -0.40
CA GLN A 172 11.98 -4.89 -1.46
C GLN A 172 11.01 -4.48 -2.58
N VAL A 173 11.47 -4.36 -3.80
CA VAL A 173 10.65 -3.97 -4.96
C VAL A 173 10.60 -5.12 -5.93
N LEU A 174 9.41 -5.73 -6.09
CA LEU A 174 9.19 -6.93 -6.90
C LEU A 174 7.94 -6.77 -7.77
N PRO A 175 7.92 -7.37 -8.98
CA PRO A 175 6.67 -7.54 -9.73
C PRO A 175 5.62 -8.30 -8.89
N ALA A 176 4.35 -7.95 -9.03
CA ALA A 176 3.25 -8.56 -8.27
C ALA A 176 3.21 -10.10 -8.41
N GLY A 177 3.57 -10.61 -9.59
CA GLY A 177 3.63 -12.04 -9.87
C GLY A 177 4.74 -12.80 -9.11
N GLU A 178 5.80 -12.12 -8.70
CA GLU A 178 6.94 -12.70 -7.98
C GLU A 178 6.82 -12.62 -6.47
N ILE A 179 5.83 -11.87 -5.95
CA ILE A 179 5.60 -11.73 -4.51
C ILE A 179 5.05 -13.05 -3.95
N ASN A 180 5.73 -13.60 -2.97
CA ASN A 180 5.29 -14.78 -2.23
C ASN A 180 4.55 -14.39 -0.96
N PHE A 181 3.46 -15.10 -0.67
CA PHE A 181 2.64 -14.93 0.54
C PHE A 181 2.95 -15.98 1.63
N THR A 182 4.05 -16.71 1.48
CA THR A 182 4.51 -17.66 2.50
C THR A 182 5.50 -16.97 3.42
N THR A 183 5.22 -16.95 4.72
CA THR A 183 6.25 -16.73 5.72
C THR A 183 7.25 -17.89 5.63
N GLU A 184 8.51 -17.64 5.29
CA GLU A 184 9.56 -18.61 5.56
C GLU A 184 9.63 -18.78 7.08
N VAL A 185 8.97 -19.82 7.59
CA VAL A 185 9.27 -20.30 8.94
C VAL A 185 10.69 -20.82 8.86
N ALA A 186 11.67 -20.03 9.30
CA ALA A 186 13.00 -20.51 9.53
C ALA A 186 12.89 -21.69 10.51
N LEU A 187 13.01 -22.91 9.98
CA LEU A 187 13.21 -24.09 10.79
C LEU A 187 14.60 -23.92 11.45
N ALA A 188 14.58 -23.51 12.71
CA ALA A 188 15.75 -23.50 13.59
C ALA A 188 16.02 -24.91 14.11
#